data_791a800e9d8fe93fbbf44af0a2dfe153
#
_entry.id   791a800e9d8fe93fbbf44af0a2dfe153
#
_cell.length_a   1.000
_cell.length_b   1.000
_cell.length_c   1.000
_cell.angle_alpha   90.00
_cell.angle_beta   90.00
_cell.angle_gamma   90.00
#
_symmetry.space_group_name_H-M   'P 1'
#
loop_
_entity.id
_entity.type
_entity.pdbx_description
1 polymer ?
#
loop_
_entity_poly.entity_id
_entity_poly.type
_entity_poly.pdbx_seq_one_letter_code
_entity_poly.pdbx_strand_id
1 'polypeptide(L)'
;MKFVNHIEPVAPRRAGGAVAEVCRLPEPLAMLSPDEGLLTAGWATLRETLLVGQVPRGRKEAVAAAVAASLRCPWCVDAHTTMLYAAGQTDTAAAILAGTAPAAGDPNAPYVAWAAGTGTPAGPPAPFGPDVAAEYLGTAVQFHFIARLVLVLLDETFLPGGPRAQQLMRRAGGLVFARKVRAEHRPGRSPRRLEPRTLPDDLAWATPSEPIATAFAALSHHLDTAPHLPPPTRQVVRRVVGSWHGEPMPMSSRWTNEHTAELPADLHAPTRLALLTGLAPHQVTDDDVAAARSLLDTDAALVGALAWAAFTAARRIGTWIGAAAEGQVSRQNPTG
;
A
#
# COMPACT_ATOMS: atom_id res chain seq x y z
N MET A 1 -12.27 -12.33 -16.88
CA MET A 1 -12.73 -11.58 -15.68
C MET A 1 -12.06 -10.22 -15.73
N LYS A 2 -12.82 -9.13 -15.63
CA LYS A 2 -12.27 -7.77 -15.54
C LYS A 2 -12.03 -7.51 -14.04
N PHE A 3 -10.78 -7.66 -13.59
CA PHE A 3 -10.42 -7.40 -12.18
C PHE A 3 -10.06 -5.93 -11.94
N VAL A 4 -9.90 -5.13 -13.00
CA VAL A 4 -9.54 -3.72 -12.91
C VAL A 4 -10.69 -2.88 -13.41
N ASN A 5 -11.18 -1.98 -12.55
CA ASN A 5 -12.28 -1.06 -12.82
C ASN A 5 -11.72 0.32 -13.20
N HIS A 6 -12.51 1.09 -13.92
CA HIS A 6 -12.27 2.49 -14.28
C HIS A 6 -11.10 2.78 -15.23
N ILE A 7 -10.18 1.83 -15.46
CA ILE A 7 -9.01 1.99 -16.33
C ILE A 7 -8.82 0.76 -17.22
N GLU A 8 -8.07 0.92 -18.31
CA GLU A 8 -7.60 -0.18 -19.15
C GLU A 8 -6.11 -0.43 -18.92
N PRO A 9 -5.75 -1.54 -18.27
CA PRO A 9 -4.33 -1.90 -18.09
C PRO A 9 -3.64 -2.10 -19.44
N VAL A 10 -2.38 -1.63 -19.53
CA VAL A 10 -1.56 -1.85 -20.72
C VAL A 10 -1.23 -3.33 -20.85
N ALA A 11 -1.47 -3.89 -22.06
CA ALA A 11 -1.19 -5.28 -22.32
C ALA A 11 0.32 -5.58 -22.16
N PRO A 12 0.70 -6.70 -21.50
CA PRO A 12 2.09 -7.08 -21.25
C PRO A 12 3.02 -7.05 -22.46
N ARG A 13 2.48 -7.31 -23.65
CA ARG A 13 3.25 -7.33 -24.92
C ARG A 13 3.64 -5.94 -25.43
N ARG A 14 3.05 -4.88 -24.91
CA ARG A 14 3.33 -3.47 -25.30
C ARG A 14 4.24 -2.77 -24.30
N ALA A 15 4.53 -3.42 -23.20
CA ALA A 15 5.29 -2.84 -22.13
C ALA A 15 6.79 -3.14 -22.31
N GLY A 16 7.63 -2.11 -22.32
CA GLY A 16 9.08 -2.24 -22.41
C GLY A 16 9.76 -2.59 -21.09
N GLY A 17 10.97 -3.12 -21.13
CA GLY A 17 11.94 -3.19 -20.03
C GLY A 17 11.44 -3.69 -18.66
N ALA A 18 11.24 -2.77 -17.71
CA ALA A 18 10.83 -3.09 -16.34
C ALA A 18 9.44 -3.73 -16.28
N VAL A 19 8.54 -3.36 -17.18
CA VAL A 19 7.17 -3.87 -17.26
C VAL A 19 7.14 -5.35 -17.68
N ALA A 20 8.08 -5.83 -18.47
CA ALA A 20 8.17 -7.26 -18.83
C ALA A 20 8.49 -8.16 -17.62
N GLU A 21 9.19 -7.62 -16.60
CA GLU A 21 9.41 -8.30 -15.33
C GLU A 21 8.12 -8.30 -14.48
N VAL A 22 7.37 -7.21 -14.55
CA VAL A 22 6.10 -6.99 -13.83
C VAL A 22 4.95 -7.75 -14.47
N CYS A 23 4.90 -7.90 -15.77
CA CYS A 23 3.82 -8.58 -16.50
C CYS A 23 3.68 -10.08 -16.22
N ARG A 24 4.62 -10.66 -15.50
CA ARG A 24 4.51 -12.01 -14.94
C ARG A 24 3.96 -12.00 -13.52
N LEU A 25 3.57 -10.82 -13.01
CA LEU A 25 3.13 -10.60 -11.65
C LEU A 25 1.60 -10.53 -11.56
N PRO A 26 1.08 -10.75 -10.35
CA PRO A 26 -0.35 -10.71 -10.13
C PRO A 26 -0.93 -9.31 -10.40
N GLU A 27 -2.18 -9.30 -10.76
CA GLU A 27 -2.99 -8.20 -11.26
C GLU A 27 -2.99 -6.86 -10.51
N PRO A 28 -2.71 -6.77 -9.18
CA PRO A 28 -2.74 -5.45 -8.52
C PRO A 28 -1.74 -4.45 -9.10
N LEU A 29 -0.64 -4.94 -9.69
CA LEU A 29 0.32 -4.04 -10.31
C LEU A 29 -0.07 -3.64 -11.74
N ALA A 30 -0.89 -4.43 -12.40
CA ALA A 30 -1.42 -4.08 -13.73
C ALA A 30 -2.23 -2.78 -13.68
N MET A 31 -2.87 -2.44 -12.54
CA MET A 31 -3.58 -1.18 -12.36
C MET A 31 -2.66 0.06 -12.44
N LEU A 32 -1.36 -0.09 -12.22
CA LEU A 32 -0.38 1.00 -12.35
C LEU A 32 0.16 1.15 -13.78
N SER A 33 -0.14 0.20 -14.67
CA SER A 33 0.45 0.12 -16.01
C SER A 33 0.12 1.27 -16.96
N PRO A 34 -0.97 2.06 -16.80
CA PRO A 34 -1.17 3.25 -17.61
C PRO A 34 -0.07 4.32 -17.43
N ASP A 35 0.67 4.28 -16.31
CA ASP A 35 1.82 5.13 -16.03
C ASP A 35 3.07 4.24 -15.79
N GLU A 36 3.97 4.18 -16.77
CA GLU A 36 5.17 3.32 -16.73
C GLU A 36 6.13 3.70 -15.58
N GLY A 37 6.26 4.99 -15.28
CA GLY A 37 7.11 5.48 -14.20
C GLY A 37 6.55 5.06 -12.83
N LEU A 38 5.25 5.21 -12.64
CA LEU A 38 4.54 4.76 -11.45
C LEU A 38 4.64 3.25 -11.27
N LEU A 39 4.42 2.48 -12.35
CA LEU A 39 4.54 1.02 -12.31
C LEU A 39 5.94 0.59 -11.93
N THR A 40 6.96 1.21 -12.52
CA THR A 40 8.37 0.87 -12.26
C THR A 40 8.78 1.17 -10.82
N ALA A 41 8.44 2.36 -10.31
CA ALA A 41 8.75 2.75 -8.95
C ALA A 41 7.90 1.98 -7.92
N GLY A 42 6.61 1.79 -8.19
CA GLY A 42 5.70 1.01 -7.34
C GLY A 42 6.09 -0.47 -7.26
N TRP A 43 6.59 -1.05 -8.37
CA TRP A 43 7.17 -2.39 -8.33
C TRP A 43 8.44 -2.45 -7.49
N ALA A 44 9.32 -1.47 -7.63
CA ALA A 44 10.55 -1.45 -6.85
C ALA A 44 10.26 -1.38 -5.35
N THR A 45 9.33 -0.50 -4.92
CA THR A 45 8.94 -0.42 -3.51
C THR A 45 8.32 -1.72 -3.01
N LEU A 46 7.39 -2.32 -3.76
CA LEU A 46 6.79 -3.60 -3.38
C LEU A 46 7.84 -4.72 -3.29
N ARG A 47 8.72 -4.80 -4.27
CA ARG A 47 9.76 -5.84 -4.30
C ARG A 47 10.72 -5.71 -3.12
N GLU A 48 11.24 -4.53 -2.89
CA GLU A 48 12.27 -4.31 -1.87
C GLU A 48 11.69 -4.40 -0.44
N THR A 49 10.41 -4.12 -0.26
CA THR A 49 9.78 -4.23 1.07
C THR A 49 9.18 -5.61 1.37
N LEU A 50 8.57 -6.28 0.36
CA LEU A 50 7.84 -7.53 0.60
C LEU A 50 8.61 -8.77 0.18
N LEU A 51 9.30 -8.74 -0.99
CA LEU A 51 9.80 -9.95 -1.63
C LEU A 51 11.24 -10.29 -1.29
N VAL A 52 12.04 -9.31 -0.86
CA VAL A 52 13.48 -9.46 -0.60
C VAL A 52 13.83 -8.91 0.78
N GLY A 53 15.04 -9.20 1.27
CA GLY A 53 15.55 -8.69 2.54
C GLY A 53 15.88 -9.80 3.54
N GLN A 54 16.13 -9.40 4.78
CA GLN A 54 16.52 -10.30 5.88
C GLN A 54 15.29 -10.89 6.58
N VAL A 55 14.19 -10.15 6.63
CA VAL A 55 12.96 -10.61 7.25
C VAL A 55 12.31 -11.70 6.40
N PRO A 56 11.96 -12.85 6.98
CA PRO A 56 11.27 -13.92 6.26
C PRO A 56 9.99 -13.40 5.58
N ARG A 57 9.82 -13.72 4.30
CA ARG A 57 8.69 -13.24 3.49
C ARG A 57 7.34 -13.51 4.15
N GLY A 58 7.13 -14.70 4.73
CA GLY A 58 5.88 -15.04 5.41
C GLY A 58 5.51 -14.04 6.51
N ARG A 59 6.49 -13.52 7.25
CA ARG A 59 6.24 -12.50 8.29
C ARG A 59 5.85 -11.15 7.68
N LYS A 60 6.46 -10.75 6.58
CA LYS A 60 6.05 -9.55 5.84
C LYS A 60 4.66 -9.70 5.21
N GLU A 61 4.31 -10.90 4.75
CA GLU A 61 2.94 -11.21 4.29
C GLU A 61 1.91 -11.10 5.44
N ALA A 62 2.29 -11.46 6.68
CA ALA A 62 1.42 -11.28 7.85
C ALA A 62 1.19 -9.78 8.17
N VAL A 63 2.23 -8.96 8.08
CA VAL A 63 2.13 -7.50 8.20
C VAL A 63 1.22 -6.93 7.10
N ALA A 64 1.45 -7.32 5.85
CA ALA A 64 0.65 -6.90 4.70
C ALA A 64 -0.83 -7.24 4.86
N ALA A 65 -1.13 -8.50 5.27
CA ALA A 65 -2.49 -8.96 5.51
C ALA A 65 -3.17 -8.19 6.65
N ALA A 66 -2.45 -7.89 7.74
CA ALA A 66 -2.99 -7.14 8.88
C ALA A 66 -3.30 -5.68 8.52
N VAL A 67 -2.40 -5.00 7.78
CA VAL A 67 -2.68 -3.65 7.23
C VAL A 67 -3.88 -3.69 6.29
N ALA A 68 -3.95 -4.68 5.40
CA ALA A 68 -5.08 -4.84 4.49
C ALA A 68 -6.41 -5.04 5.22
N ALA A 69 -6.41 -5.83 6.30
CA ALA A 69 -7.58 -6.06 7.15
C ALA A 69 -8.01 -4.78 7.86
N SER A 70 -7.07 -3.96 8.39
CA SER A 70 -7.39 -2.67 9.04
C SER A 70 -8.02 -1.67 8.07
N LEU A 71 -7.61 -1.70 6.79
CA LEU A 71 -8.18 -0.90 5.71
C LEU A 71 -9.47 -1.50 5.12
N ARG A 72 -9.89 -2.68 5.57
CA ARG A 72 -11.04 -3.41 5.03
C ARG A 72 -10.92 -3.66 3.52
N CYS A 73 -9.74 -4.09 3.07
CA CYS A 73 -9.47 -4.46 1.69
C CYS A 73 -9.59 -5.99 1.50
N PRO A 74 -10.76 -6.53 1.11
CA PRO A 74 -10.96 -7.98 1.03
C PRO A 74 -10.02 -8.64 0.04
N TRP A 75 -9.83 -8.00 -1.12
CA TRP A 75 -8.92 -8.46 -2.16
C TRP A 75 -7.49 -8.66 -1.65
N CYS A 76 -6.97 -7.65 -0.92
CA CYS A 76 -5.63 -7.72 -0.35
C CYS A 76 -5.53 -8.77 0.76
N VAL A 77 -6.55 -8.87 1.62
CA VAL A 77 -6.60 -9.90 2.67
C VAL A 77 -6.53 -11.30 2.04
N ASP A 78 -7.33 -11.56 1.01
CA ASP A 78 -7.33 -12.84 0.30
C ASP A 78 -5.98 -13.17 -0.33
N ALA A 79 -5.36 -12.19 -1.01
CA ALA A 79 -4.07 -12.36 -1.66
C ALA A 79 -2.98 -12.71 -0.63
N HIS A 80 -2.85 -11.91 0.43
CA HIS A 80 -1.78 -12.09 1.42
C HIS A 80 -2.00 -13.29 2.34
N THR A 81 -3.25 -13.62 2.70
CA THR A 81 -3.52 -14.87 3.42
C THR A 81 -3.24 -16.10 2.55
N THR A 82 -3.45 -16.04 1.24
CA THR A 82 -3.00 -17.11 0.32
C THR A 82 -1.47 -17.27 0.35
N MET A 83 -0.72 -16.17 0.42
CA MET A 83 0.74 -16.22 0.57
C MET A 83 1.17 -16.74 1.96
N LEU A 84 0.41 -16.49 3.02
CA LEU A 84 0.61 -17.09 4.33
C LEU A 84 0.41 -18.62 4.30
N TYR A 85 -0.61 -19.11 3.59
CA TYR A 85 -0.75 -20.56 3.34
C TYR A 85 0.48 -21.12 2.61
N ALA A 86 1.00 -20.41 1.62
CA ALA A 86 2.22 -20.78 0.90
C ALA A 86 3.48 -20.80 1.78
N ALA A 87 3.54 -19.92 2.78
CA ALA A 87 4.61 -19.86 3.78
C ALA A 87 4.46 -20.91 4.89
N GLY A 88 3.35 -21.65 4.95
CA GLY A 88 3.03 -22.61 6.01
C GLY A 88 2.49 -21.98 7.29
N GLN A 89 2.07 -20.71 7.25
CA GLN A 89 1.56 -19.94 8.40
C GLN A 89 0.03 -19.93 8.41
N THR A 90 -0.56 -21.13 8.41
CA THR A 90 -2.01 -21.34 8.23
C THR A 90 -2.84 -20.78 9.37
N ASP A 91 -2.33 -20.84 10.61
CA ASP A 91 -3.05 -20.37 11.80
C ASP A 91 -3.12 -18.85 11.85
N THR A 92 -2.00 -18.17 11.53
CA THR A 92 -1.98 -16.71 11.34
C THR A 92 -2.99 -16.29 10.26
N ALA A 93 -3.00 -16.97 9.10
CA ALA A 93 -3.93 -16.69 8.02
C ALA A 93 -5.39 -16.87 8.46
N ALA A 94 -5.69 -17.96 9.17
CA ALA A 94 -7.04 -18.24 9.67
C ALA A 94 -7.53 -17.18 10.66
N ALA A 95 -6.66 -16.74 11.58
CA ALA A 95 -6.97 -15.68 12.53
C ALA A 95 -7.31 -14.35 11.82
N ILE A 96 -6.46 -13.93 10.86
CA ILE A 96 -6.70 -12.69 10.09
C ILE A 96 -8.02 -12.78 9.30
N LEU A 97 -8.29 -13.90 8.64
CA LEU A 97 -9.55 -14.12 7.89
C LEU A 97 -10.78 -14.11 8.80
N ALA A 98 -10.65 -14.56 10.03
CA ALA A 98 -11.72 -14.54 11.02
C ALA A 98 -11.88 -13.15 11.69
N GLY A 99 -11.00 -12.19 11.40
CA GLY A 99 -10.98 -10.88 12.07
C GLY A 99 -10.58 -10.97 13.54
N THR A 100 -9.81 -12.00 13.92
CA THR A 100 -9.36 -12.23 15.30
C THR A 100 -7.85 -12.08 15.41
N ALA A 101 -7.36 -11.83 16.63
CA ALA A 101 -5.93 -11.88 16.88
C ALA A 101 -5.41 -13.32 16.75
N PRO A 102 -4.19 -13.54 16.18
CA PRO A 102 -3.53 -14.84 16.26
C PRO A 102 -3.29 -15.27 17.72
N ALA A 103 -3.19 -16.57 17.95
CA ALA A 103 -2.95 -17.10 19.29
C ALA A 103 -1.66 -16.52 19.90
N ALA A 104 -1.61 -16.38 21.24
CA ALA A 104 -0.44 -15.79 21.93
C ALA A 104 0.89 -16.53 21.65
N GLY A 105 0.85 -17.83 21.31
CA GLY A 105 2.02 -18.61 20.92
C GLY A 105 2.38 -18.51 19.42
N ASP A 106 1.57 -17.82 18.60
CA ASP A 106 1.90 -17.60 17.18
C ASP A 106 3.05 -16.60 17.07
N PRO A 107 4.17 -16.96 16.40
CA PRO A 107 5.32 -16.07 16.26
C PRO A 107 5.03 -14.80 15.46
N ASN A 108 3.91 -14.72 14.75
CA ASN A 108 3.46 -13.53 14.02
C ASN A 108 2.49 -12.65 14.84
N ALA A 109 1.98 -13.13 15.98
CA ALA A 109 0.98 -12.38 16.76
C ALA A 109 1.39 -10.93 17.06
N PRO A 110 2.62 -10.62 17.57
CA PRO A 110 3.03 -9.25 17.85
C PRO A 110 3.13 -8.40 16.57
N TYR A 111 3.53 -8.97 15.44
CA TYR A 111 3.65 -8.27 14.15
C TYR A 111 2.28 -7.96 13.53
N VAL A 112 1.34 -8.89 13.66
CA VAL A 112 -0.06 -8.70 13.22
C VAL A 112 -0.72 -7.60 14.07
N ALA A 113 -0.55 -7.64 15.41
CA ALA A 113 -1.08 -6.63 16.31
C ALA A 113 -0.51 -5.23 16.01
N TRP A 114 0.82 -5.12 15.83
CA TRP A 114 1.47 -3.89 15.43
C TRP A 114 0.93 -3.38 14.09
N ALA A 115 0.93 -4.21 13.08
CA ALA A 115 0.53 -3.83 11.72
C ALA A 115 -0.93 -3.36 11.65
N ALA A 116 -1.84 -4.03 12.36
CA ALA A 116 -3.24 -3.61 12.47
C ALA A 116 -3.41 -2.24 13.13
N GLY A 117 -2.50 -1.85 14.03
CA GLY A 117 -2.50 -0.56 14.73
C GLY A 117 -1.75 0.57 14.01
N THR A 118 -1.04 0.31 12.90
CA THR A 118 -0.24 1.33 12.20
C THR A 118 -1.04 2.49 11.62
N GLY A 119 -2.36 2.34 11.48
CA GLY A 119 -3.26 3.39 11.00
C GLY A 119 -3.43 4.58 11.95
N THR A 120 -2.89 4.52 13.18
CA THR A 120 -2.97 5.59 14.18
C THR A 120 -1.62 5.82 14.85
N PRO A 121 -1.31 7.06 15.33
CA PRO A 121 -0.07 7.32 16.08
C PRO A 121 0.01 6.57 17.41
N ALA A 122 -1.13 6.20 17.98
CA ALA A 122 -1.23 5.49 19.25
C ALA A 122 -1.20 3.95 19.11
N GLY A 123 -0.71 3.44 17.98
CA GLY A 123 -0.59 2.01 17.71
C GLY A 123 0.35 1.29 18.70
N PRO A 124 0.30 -0.06 18.75
CA PRO A 124 1.19 -0.85 19.58
C PRO A 124 2.68 -0.58 19.27
N PRO A 125 3.58 -0.80 20.24
CA PRO A 125 5.01 -0.65 20.01
C PRO A 125 5.50 -1.63 18.93
N ALA A 126 6.54 -1.24 18.18
CA ALA A 126 7.13 -2.05 17.13
C ALA A 126 7.80 -3.32 17.71
N PRO A 127 7.45 -4.54 17.25
CA PRO A 127 8.00 -5.78 17.80
C PRO A 127 9.33 -6.19 17.16
N PHE A 128 10.10 -5.24 16.62
CA PHE A 128 11.33 -5.49 15.88
C PHE A 128 12.43 -4.51 16.25
N GLY A 129 13.69 -4.92 16.05
CA GLY A 129 14.85 -4.09 16.26
C GLY A 129 15.16 -3.16 15.07
N PRO A 130 16.12 -2.22 15.26
CA PRO A 130 16.47 -1.21 14.26
C PRO A 130 17.07 -1.79 12.99
N ASP A 131 17.74 -2.93 13.06
CA ASP A 131 18.42 -3.64 11.97
C ASP A 131 17.46 -4.09 10.85
N VAL A 132 16.21 -4.37 11.19
CA VAL A 132 15.15 -4.80 10.26
C VAL A 132 13.97 -3.82 10.18
N ALA A 133 14.05 -2.69 10.88
CA ALA A 133 12.95 -1.73 10.96
C ALA A 133 12.52 -1.22 9.59
N ALA A 134 13.46 -0.87 8.71
CA ALA A 134 13.15 -0.37 7.37
C ALA A 134 12.33 -1.37 6.53
N GLU A 135 12.51 -2.69 6.72
CA GLU A 135 11.73 -3.71 6.01
C GLU A 135 10.28 -3.76 6.51
N TYR A 136 10.06 -3.71 7.83
CA TYR A 136 8.71 -3.74 8.40
C TYR A 136 7.95 -2.44 8.16
N LEU A 137 8.59 -1.29 8.41
CA LEU A 137 8.02 0.03 8.17
C LEU A 137 7.69 0.18 6.68
N GLY A 138 8.63 -0.19 5.80
CA GLY A 138 8.43 -0.17 4.36
C GLY A 138 7.28 -1.06 3.91
N THR A 139 7.15 -2.27 4.47
CA THR A 139 6.00 -3.16 4.20
C THR A 139 4.69 -2.50 4.63
N ALA A 140 4.62 -1.93 5.84
CA ALA A 140 3.40 -1.28 6.32
C ALA A 140 3.02 -0.08 5.43
N VAL A 141 3.97 0.83 5.14
CA VAL A 141 3.73 2.00 4.27
C VAL A 141 3.31 1.58 2.87
N GLN A 142 3.98 0.57 2.29
CA GLN A 142 3.63 0.04 0.97
C GLN A 142 2.20 -0.50 0.93
N PHE A 143 1.74 -1.19 1.98
CA PHE A 143 0.39 -1.73 2.02
C PHE A 143 -0.66 -0.70 2.41
N HIS A 144 -0.31 0.33 3.16
CA HIS A 144 -1.15 1.51 3.31
C HIS A 144 -1.31 2.28 1.99
N PHE A 145 -0.33 2.27 1.11
CA PHE A 145 -0.41 2.86 -0.22
C PHE A 145 -1.24 1.99 -1.18
N ILE A 146 -0.80 0.75 -1.43
CA ILE A 146 -1.35 -0.07 -2.50
C ILE A 146 -2.80 -0.53 -2.21
N ALA A 147 -3.15 -0.81 -0.95
CA ALA A 147 -4.49 -1.24 -0.58
C ALA A 147 -5.55 -0.15 -0.81
N ARG A 148 -5.17 1.12 -0.69
CA ARG A 148 -6.05 2.25 -1.03
C ARG A 148 -6.37 2.28 -2.52
N LEU A 149 -5.40 2.00 -3.38
CA LEU A 149 -5.60 1.90 -4.83
C LEU A 149 -6.44 0.67 -5.20
N VAL A 150 -6.17 -0.46 -4.56
CA VAL A 150 -6.92 -1.69 -4.76
C VAL A 150 -8.40 -1.49 -4.43
N LEU A 151 -8.72 -0.80 -3.33
CA LEU A 151 -10.10 -0.51 -2.94
C LEU A 151 -10.86 0.35 -3.96
N VAL A 152 -10.16 1.16 -4.76
CA VAL A 152 -10.79 2.02 -5.78
C VAL A 152 -10.80 1.36 -7.15
N LEU A 153 -9.75 0.60 -7.50
CA LEU A 153 -9.51 0.16 -8.87
C LEU A 153 -9.76 -1.33 -9.12
N LEU A 154 -9.88 -2.17 -8.09
CA LEU A 154 -10.09 -3.60 -8.26
C LEU A 154 -11.47 -4.05 -7.75
N ASP A 155 -11.91 -5.20 -8.23
CA ASP A 155 -13.12 -5.85 -7.73
C ASP A 155 -12.97 -6.20 -6.24
N GLU A 156 -14.09 -6.29 -5.52
CA GLU A 156 -14.08 -6.54 -4.08
C GLU A 156 -13.42 -7.88 -3.69
N THR A 157 -13.43 -8.87 -4.57
CA THR A 157 -12.97 -10.22 -4.24
C THR A 157 -11.90 -10.71 -5.20
N PHE A 158 -10.79 -11.18 -4.63
CA PHE A 158 -9.74 -11.91 -5.33
C PHE A 158 -10.17 -13.36 -5.65
N LEU A 159 -10.88 -14.00 -4.72
CA LEU A 159 -11.29 -15.39 -4.82
C LEU A 159 -12.81 -15.49 -5.04
N PRO A 160 -13.29 -16.00 -6.19
CA PRO A 160 -14.71 -16.16 -6.44
C PRO A 160 -15.32 -17.27 -5.59
N GLY A 161 -16.65 -17.23 -5.45
CA GLY A 161 -17.44 -18.26 -4.79
C GLY A 161 -17.63 -18.05 -3.29
N GLY A 162 -18.27 -19.02 -2.63
CA GLY A 162 -18.57 -18.95 -1.21
C GLY A 162 -17.37 -19.33 -0.31
N PRO A 163 -17.49 -19.18 1.02
CA PRO A 163 -16.37 -19.33 1.97
C PRO A 163 -15.60 -20.66 1.87
N ARG A 164 -16.30 -21.76 1.61
CA ARG A 164 -15.66 -23.10 1.44
C ARG A 164 -14.81 -23.18 0.18
N ALA A 165 -15.32 -22.64 -0.94
CA ALA A 165 -14.60 -22.61 -2.22
C ALA A 165 -13.36 -21.69 -2.10
N GLN A 166 -13.50 -20.54 -1.50
CA GLN A 166 -12.39 -19.61 -1.25
C GLN A 166 -11.31 -20.24 -0.36
N GLN A 167 -11.70 -20.97 0.71
CA GLN A 167 -10.74 -21.67 1.56
C GLN A 167 -9.98 -22.76 0.79
N LEU A 168 -10.66 -23.51 -0.07
CA LEU A 168 -10.02 -24.50 -0.92
C LEU A 168 -9.03 -23.84 -1.91
N MET A 169 -9.44 -22.73 -2.53
CA MET A 169 -8.58 -21.99 -3.45
C MET A 169 -7.36 -21.39 -2.76
N ARG A 170 -7.48 -20.86 -1.53
CA ARG A 170 -6.33 -20.39 -0.74
C ARG A 170 -5.34 -21.52 -0.45
N ARG A 171 -5.84 -22.71 -0.07
CA ARG A 171 -5.00 -23.89 0.15
C ARG A 171 -4.29 -24.35 -1.13
N ALA A 172 -5.02 -24.42 -2.23
CA ALA A 172 -4.46 -24.79 -3.54
C ALA A 172 -3.43 -23.73 -4.02
N GLY A 173 -3.77 -22.45 -3.92
CA GLY A 173 -2.85 -21.34 -4.19
C GLY A 173 -1.61 -21.40 -3.29
N GLY A 174 -1.78 -21.74 -2.02
CA GLY A 174 -0.67 -21.97 -1.09
C GLY A 174 0.32 -23.01 -1.61
N LEU A 175 -0.15 -24.13 -2.14
CA LEU A 175 0.72 -25.16 -2.73
C LEU A 175 1.42 -24.65 -4.00
N VAL A 176 0.69 -23.98 -4.89
CA VAL A 176 1.24 -23.42 -6.15
C VAL A 176 2.32 -22.38 -5.89
N PHE A 177 2.10 -21.50 -4.91
CA PHE A 177 3.02 -20.39 -4.61
C PHE A 177 4.11 -20.75 -3.59
N ALA A 178 4.05 -21.91 -2.92
CA ALA A 178 5.00 -22.29 -1.86
C ALA A 178 6.47 -22.14 -2.29
N ARG A 179 6.81 -22.61 -3.51
CA ARG A 179 8.17 -22.47 -4.05
C ARG A 179 8.58 -21.02 -4.24
N LYS A 180 7.68 -20.18 -4.72
CA LYS A 180 7.94 -18.75 -4.96
C LYS A 180 8.07 -17.96 -3.65
N VAL A 181 7.26 -18.28 -2.64
CA VAL A 181 7.30 -17.62 -1.34
C VAL A 181 8.57 -17.96 -0.56
N ARG A 182 9.06 -19.20 -0.73
CA ARG A 182 10.30 -19.66 -0.07
C ARG A 182 11.58 -19.33 -0.86
N ALA A 183 11.45 -18.84 -2.09
CA ALA A 183 12.61 -18.48 -2.90
C ALA A 183 13.26 -17.22 -2.33
N GLU A 184 14.58 -17.28 -2.12
CA GLU A 184 15.36 -16.13 -1.73
C GLU A 184 15.67 -15.25 -2.95
N HIS A 185 15.47 -13.96 -2.78
CA HIS A 185 15.75 -12.96 -3.79
C HIS A 185 16.72 -11.91 -3.25
N ARG A 186 17.69 -11.51 -4.06
CA ARG A 186 18.67 -10.49 -3.67
C ARG A 186 18.07 -9.09 -3.70
N PRO A 187 18.26 -8.27 -2.64
CA PRO A 187 17.87 -6.85 -2.65
C PRO A 187 18.59 -6.04 -3.73
N GLY A 188 18.06 -4.85 -4.04
CA GLY A 188 18.71 -3.86 -4.90
C GLY A 188 18.66 -4.11 -6.41
N ARG A 189 17.97 -5.18 -6.87
CA ARG A 189 17.89 -5.45 -8.32
C ARG A 189 17.00 -4.44 -9.06
N SER A 190 15.85 -4.13 -8.51
CA SER A 190 14.91 -3.16 -9.12
C SER A 190 15.39 -1.72 -8.95
N PRO A 191 15.86 -1.28 -7.76
CA PRO A 191 16.39 0.06 -7.56
C PRO A 191 17.55 0.44 -8.49
N ARG A 192 18.42 -0.50 -8.87
CA ARG A 192 19.52 -0.25 -9.83
C ARG A 192 19.06 0.27 -11.20
N ARG A 193 17.79 0.12 -11.52
CA ARG A 193 17.20 0.61 -12.79
C ARG A 193 16.53 1.97 -12.62
N LEU A 194 16.47 2.47 -11.39
CA LEU A 194 15.90 3.77 -11.07
C LEU A 194 17.00 4.83 -11.09
N GLU A 195 16.65 6.03 -11.52
CA GLU A 195 17.54 7.16 -11.36
C GLU A 195 17.67 7.53 -9.88
N PRO A 196 18.86 7.84 -9.39
CA PRO A 196 19.06 8.29 -8.01
C PRO A 196 18.24 9.55 -7.73
N ARG A 197 17.50 9.55 -6.63
CA ARG A 197 16.68 10.68 -6.16
C ARG A 197 16.93 10.91 -4.66
N THR A 198 16.75 12.13 -4.22
CA THR A 198 16.82 12.47 -2.81
C THR A 198 15.61 11.88 -2.09
N LEU A 199 15.86 11.16 -1.00
CA LEU A 199 14.82 10.65 -0.13
C LEU A 199 14.21 11.82 0.65
N PRO A 200 12.88 12.04 0.61
CA PRO A 200 12.21 13.04 1.43
C PRO A 200 12.34 12.76 2.94
N ASP A 201 12.38 13.83 3.75
CA ASP A 201 12.58 13.73 5.21
C ASP A 201 11.50 12.88 5.91
N ASP A 202 10.24 12.93 5.43
CA ASP A 202 9.16 12.13 5.99
C ASP A 202 9.25 10.62 5.64
N LEU A 203 10.22 10.24 4.82
CA LEU A 203 10.59 8.86 4.52
C LEU A 203 11.96 8.46 5.11
N ALA A 204 12.54 9.29 6.01
CA ALA A 204 13.87 9.06 6.62
C ALA A 204 13.99 7.68 7.30
N TRP A 205 12.90 7.10 7.77
CA TRP A 205 12.85 5.73 8.31
C TRP A 205 13.37 4.65 7.33
N ALA A 206 13.40 4.93 6.03
CA ALA A 206 13.92 4.00 5.01
C ALA A 206 15.45 4.04 4.88
N THR A 207 16.12 5.07 5.39
CA THR A 207 17.57 5.30 5.28
C THR A 207 18.45 4.10 5.66
N PRO A 208 18.11 3.27 6.69
CA PRO A 208 18.92 2.12 7.05
C PRO A 208 19.00 1.04 5.96
N SER A 209 18.10 1.07 4.95
CA SER A 209 18.12 0.15 3.81
C SER A 209 18.20 0.94 2.49
N GLU A 210 19.39 1.04 1.92
CA GLU A 210 19.63 1.74 0.65
C GLU A 210 18.66 1.30 -0.47
N PRO A 211 18.37 -0.02 -0.69
CA PRO A 211 17.42 -0.42 -1.72
C PRO A 211 15.98 0.07 -1.47
N ILE A 212 15.53 0.08 -0.22
CA ILE A 212 14.21 0.57 0.17
C ILE A 212 14.17 2.10 0.02
N ALA A 213 15.17 2.80 0.51
CA ALA A 213 15.29 4.25 0.40
C ALA A 213 15.26 4.71 -1.06
N THR A 214 16.05 4.07 -1.94
CA THR A 214 16.08 4.39 -3.38
C THR A 214 14.72 4.16 -4.04
N ALA A 215 14.03 3.06 -3.71
CA ALA A 215 12.73 2.76 -4.28
C ALA A 215 11.67 3.79 -3.86
N PHE A 216 11.61 4.15 -2.57
CA PHE A 216 10.67 5.16 -2.08
C PHE A 216 11.01 6.57 -2.54
N ALA A 217 12.28 6.91 -2.67
CA ALA A 217 12.71 8.19 -3.24
C ALA A 217 12.24 8.34 -4.70
N ALA A 218 12.38 7.30 -5.52
CA ALA A 218 11.92 7.29 -6.90
C ALA A 218 10.40 7.40 -7.00
N LEU A 219 9.64 6.63 -6.17
CA LEU A 219 8.18 6.71 -6.14
C LEU A 219 7.70 8.11 -5.72
N SER A 220 8.30 8.66 -4.66
CA SER A 220 7.98 10.01 -4.20
C SER A 220 8.26 11.07 -5.27
N HIS A 221 9.45 11.02 -5.89
CA HIS A 221 9.83 11.93 -6.95
C HIS A 221 8.84 11.86 -8.12
N HIS A 222 8.51 10.66 -8.61
CA HIS A 222 7.58 10.46 -9.72
C HIS A 222 6.22 11.09 -9.42
N LEU A 223 5.63 10.77 -8.27
CA LEU A 223 4.31 11.27 -7.87
C LEU A 223 4.29 12.78 -7.60
N ASP A 224 5.38 13.36 -7.10
CA ASP A 224 5.46 14.80 -6.82
C ASP A 224 5.76 15.63 -8.08
N THR A 225 6.44 15.08 -9.10
CA THR A 225 6.86 15.80 -10.33
C THR A 225 5.95 15.57 -11.54
N ALA A 226 5.14 14.53 -11.56
CA ALA A 226 4.11 14.28 -12.57
C ALA A 226 2.71 14.54 -12.00
N PRO A 227 2.36 15.78 -11.62
CA PRO A 227 1.11 16.05 -10.91
C PRO A 227 -0.06 16.03 -11.88
N HIS A 228 -0.91 15.03 -11.75
CA HIS A 228 -2.20 14.99 -12.45
C HIS A 228 -3.26 15.83 -11.73
N LEU A 229 -3.00 16.25 -10.49
CA LEU A 229 -3.88 17.12 -9.70
C LEU A 229 -3.35 18.56 -9.65
N PRO A 230 -4.21 19.56 -9.87
CA PRO A 230 -3.84 20.97 -9.77
C PRO A 230 -3.29 21.36 -8.40
N PRO A 231 -2.42 22.40 -8.32
CA PRO A 231 -1.84 22.83 -7.05
C PRO A 231 -2.86 23.12 -5.94
N PRO A 232 -4.03 23.80 -6.17
CA PRO A 232 -5.02 24.03 -5.13
C PRO A 232 -5.58 22.72 -4.55
N THR A 233 -5.91 21.72 -5.41
CA THR A 233 -6.35 20.39 -5.00
C THR A 233 -5.30 19.71 -4.11
N ARG A 234 -4.03 19.70 -4.55
CA ARG A 234 -2.94 19.11 -3.78
C ARG A 234 -2.73 19.80 -2.44
N GLN A 235 -2.88 21.13 -2.38
CA GLN A 235 -2.77 21.89 -1.14
C GLN A 235 -3.87 21.48 -0.14
N VAL A 236 -5.11 21.38 -0.58
CA VAL A 236 -6.23 20.92 0.26
C VAL A 236 -5.98 19.51 0.79
N VAL A 237 -5.63 18.56 -0.09
CA VAL A 237 -5.37 17.17 0.32
C VAL A 237 -4.22 17.09 1.32
N ARG A 238 -3.09 17.78 1.07
CA ARG A 238 -1.96 17.80 2.01
C ARG A 238 -2.33 18.40 3.36
N ARG A 239 -3.14 19.46 3.40
CA ARG A 239 -3.61 20.07 4.63
C ARG A 239 -4.47 19.10 5.42
N VAL A 240 -5.47 18.47 4.79
CA VAL A 240 -6.42 17.56 5.45
C VAL A 240 -5.69 16.29 5.93
N VAL A 241 -4.86 15.67 5.10
CA VAL A 241 -4.06 14.51 5.50
C VAL A 241 -3.03 14.88 6.58
N GLY A 242 -2.45 16.07 6.52
CA GLY A 242 -1.49 16.56 7.53
C GLY A 242 -2.10 16.73 8.92
N SER A 243 -3.37 17.11 9.01
CA SER A 243 -4.11 17.23 10.28
C SER A 243 -4.74 15.91 10.75
N TRP A 244 -4.84 14.91 9.89
CA TRP A 244 -5.41 13.61 10.25
C TRP A 244 -4.45 12.79 11.15
N HIS A 245 -5.01 12.15 12.20
CA HIS A 245 -4.28 11.33 13.16
C HIS A 245 -4.79 9.88 13.23
N GLY A 246 -5.38 9.39 12.14
CA GLY A 246 -5.84 8.01 12.05
C GLY A 246 -7.28 7.78 12.51
N GLU A 247 -8.01 8.84 12.89
CA GLU A 247 -9.43 8.76 13.23
C GLU A 247 -10.23 8.28 12.01
N PRO A 248 -11.26 7.44 12.24
CA PRO A 248 -12.17 7.03 11.18
C PRO A 248 -12.89 8.23 10.58
N MET A 249 -12.95 8.30 9.26
CA MET A 249 -13.73 9.34 8.59
C MET A 249 -15.24 9.11 8.78
N PRO A 250 -16.05 10.19 8.76
CA PRO A 250 -17.51 10.08 8.85
C PRO A 250 -18.06 9.08 7.84
N MET A 251 -19.15 8.37 8.19
CA MET A 251 -19.75 7.36 7.30
C MET A 251 -20.24 7.93 5.97
N SER A 252 -20.71 9.18 5.97
CA SER A 252 -21.11 9.87 4.75
C SER A 252 -19.91 10.60 4.14
N SER A 253 -19.63 10.36 2.87
CA SER A 253 -18.60 11.06 2.11
C SER A 253 -18.81 12.58 1.97
N ARG A 254 -19.91 13.13 2.49
CA ARG A 254 -20.20 14.58 2.53
C ARG A 254 -19.19 15.40 3.34
N TRP A 255 -18.40 14.77 4.22
CA TRP A 255 -17.31 15.45 4.93
C TRP A 255 -16.31 16.12 3.98
N THR A 256 -16.18 15.64 2.75
CA THR A 256 -15.30 16.25 1.75
C THR A 256 -15.80 17.63 1.29
N ASN A 257 -17.10 17.93 1.42
CA ASN A 257 -17.69 19.16 0.89
C ASN A 257 -17.15 20.41 1.60
N GLU A 258 -16.90 20.33 2.92
CA GLU A 258 -16.32 21.44 3.68
C GLU A 258 -14.90 21.80 3.22
N HIS A 259 -14.16 20.81 2.74
CA HIS A 259 -12.79 21.00 2.26
C HIS A 259 -12.73 21.49 0.80
N THR A 260 -13.80 21.31 0.04
CA THR A 260 -13.87 21.74 -1.36
C THR A 260 -14.60 23.06 -1.57
N ALA A 261 -15.35 23.54 -0.58
CA ALA A 261 -16.25 24.69 -0.71
C ALA A 261 -15.61 25.98 -1.24
N GLU A 262 -14.34 26.22 -0.90
CA GLU A 262 -13.59 27.42 -1.32
C GLU A 262 -12.86 27.25 -2.66
N LEU A 263 -12.88 26.04 -3.25
CA LEU A 263 -12.23 25.78 -4.53
C LEU A 263 -13.14 26.18 -5.71
N PRO A 264 -12.58 26.47 -6.89
CA PRO A 264 -13.32 26.53 -8.13
C PRO A 264 -14.13 25.25 -8.37
N ALA A 265 -15.32 25.37 -8.94
CA ALA A 265 -16.28 24.26 -9.08
C ALA A 265 -15.73 23.06 -9.87
N ASP A 266 -14.89 23.29 -10.86
CA ASP A 266 -14.21 22.27 -11.67
C ASP A 266 -13.20 21.44 -10.87
N LEU A 267 -12.73 21.93 -9.72
CA LEU A 267 -11.81 21.24 -8.82
C LEU A 267 -12.52 20.45 -7.71
N HIS A 268 -13.84 20.60 -7.53
CA HIS A 268 -14.57 19.90 -6.45
C HIS A 268 -14.48 18.38 -6.62
N ALA A 269 -14.82 17.85 -7.81
CA ALA A 269 -14.82 16.40 -8.04
C ALA A 269 -13.44 15.75 -7.91
N PRO A 270 -12.37 16.25 -8.56
CA PRO A 270 -11.04 15.65 -8.39
C PRO A 270 -10.49 15.79 -6.98
N THR A 271 -10.78 16.89 -6.24
CA THR A 271 -10.36 17.05 -4.85
C THR A 271 -11.10 16.06 -3.94
N ARG A 272 -12.43 15.90 -4.14
CA ARG A 272 -13.24 14.93 -3.42
C ARG A 272 -12.71 13.51 -3.63
N LEU A 273 -12.46 13.10 -4.88
CA LEU A 273 -11.92 11.79 -5.22
C LEU A 273 -10.56 11.56 -4.53
N ALA A 274 -9.67 12.56 -4.55
CA ALA A 274 -8.36 12.46 -3.90
C ALA A 274 -8.46 12.34 -2.36
N LEU A 275 -9.33 13.11 -1.72
CA LEU A 275 -9.58 13.03 -0.27
C LEU A 275 -10.13 11.65 0.12
N LEU A 276 -11.13 11.15 -0.62
CA LEU A 276 -11.70 9.83 -0.39
C LEU A 276 -10.65 8.74 -0.56
N THR A 277 -9.89 8.77 -1.65
CA THR A 277 -8.81 7.79 -1.90
C THR A 277 -7.78 7.76 -0.78
N GLY A 278 -7.39 8.92 -0.27
CA GLY A 278 -6.40 9.02 0.81
C GLY A 278 -6.93 8.54 2.16
N LEU A 279 -8.14 8.91 2.53
CA LEU A 279 -8.64 8.78 3.91
C LEU A 279 -9.78 7.79 4.08
N ALA A 280 -10.60 7.59 3.06
CA ALA A 280 -11.77 6.71 3.10
C ALA A 280 -12.00 5.99 1.75
N PRO A 281 -11.03 5.21 1.23
CA PRO A 281 -11.10 4.66 -0.12
C PRO A 281 -12.31 3.74 -0.33
N HIS A 282 -12.85 3.13 0.72
CA HIS A 282 -14.07 2.32 0.69
C HIS A 282 -15.36 3.15 0.46
N GLN A 283 -15.29 4.48 0.49
CA GLN A 283 -16.42 5.38 0.21
C GLN A 283 -16.40 5.91 -1.24
N VAL A 284 -15.35 5.61 -2.02
CA VAL A 284 -15.28 6.00 -3.43
C VAL A 284 -16.35 5.23 -4.21
N THR A 285 -17.12 5.94 -5.02
CA THR A 285 -18.15 5.39 -5.89
C THR A 285 -17.78 5.58 -7.37
N ASP A 286 -18.45 4.84 -8.25
CA ASP A 286 -18.29 5.01 -9.70
C ASP A 286 -18.60 6.44 -10.13
N ASP A 287 -19.59 7.09 -9.50
CA ASP A 287 -19.95 8.49 -9.76
C ASP A 287 -18.84 9.45 -9.36
N ASP A 288 -18.12 9.21 -8.26
CA ASP A 288 -16.98 10.04 -7.85
C ASP A 288 -15.86 9.98 -8.90
N VAL A 289 -15.59 8.78 -9.42
CA VAL A 289 -14.58 8.59 -10.48
C VAL A 289 -15.03 9.22 -11.78
N ALA A 290 -16.29 8.99 -12.19
CA ALA A 290 -16.84 9.55 -13.41
C ALA A 290 -16.85 11.10 -13.40
N ALA A 291 -17.23 11.71 -12.28
CA ALA A 291 -17.19 13.16 -12.11
C ALA A 291 -15.78 13.75 -12.21
N ALA A 292 -14.77 13.04 -11.68
CA ALA A 292 -13.37 13.50 -11.72
C ALA A 292 -12.74 13.34 -13.12
N ARG A 293 -13.31 12.51 -14.00
CA ARG A 293 -12.81 12.30 -15.37
C ARG A 293 -12.87 13.55 -16.26
N SER A 294 -13.63 14.56 -15.88
CA SER A 294 -13.62 15.86 -16.60
C SER A 294 -12.23 16.54 -16.55
N LEU A 295 -11.45 16.30 -15.50
CA LEU A 295 -10.09 16.79 -15.34
C LEU A 295 -9.05 15.68 -15.56
N LEU A 296 -9.34 14.47 -15.09
CA LEU A 296 -8.48 13.29 -15.17
C LEU A 296 -8.91 12.43 -16.37
N ASP A 297 -8.77 12.98 -17.57
CA ASP A 297 -9.32 12.47 -18.82
C ASP A 297 -8.65 11.20 -19.35
N THR A 298 -7.40 10.95 -18.95
CA THR A 298 -6.65 9.73 -19.32
C THR A 298 -6.53 8.75 -18.14
N ASP A 299 -6.32 7.48 -18.44
CA ASP A 299 -6.10 6.45 -17.42
C ASP A 299 -4.81 6.72 -16.62
N ALA A 300 -3.76 7.24 -17.27
CA ALA A 300 -2.54 7.65 -16.60
C ALA A 300 -2.81 8.80 -15.62
N ALA A 301 -3.60 9.81 -16.01
CA ALA A 301 -3.96 10.92 -15.14
C ALA A 301 -4.78 10.45 -13.94
N LEU A 302 -5.77 9.59 -14.16
CA LEU A 302 -6.59 9.03 -13.06
C LEU A 302 -5.73 8.22 -12.09
N VAL A 303 -4.96 7.25 -12.59
CA VAL A 303 -4.11 6.39 -11.75
C VAL A 303 -3.06 7.22 -11.01
N GLY A 304 -2.43 8.18 -11.67
CA GLY A 304 -1.44 9.06 -11.06
C GLY A 304 -2.03 9.92 -9.93
N ALA A 305 -3.24 10.47 -10.14
CA ALA A 305 -3.96 11.24 -9.13
C ALA A 305 -4.33 10.40 -7.90
N LEU A 306 -4.90 9.20 -8.12
CA LEU A 306 -5.24 8.26 -7.07
C LEU A 306 -3.99 7.80 -6.31
N ALA A 307 -2.92 7.47 -7.03
CA ALA A 307 -1.65 7.04 -6.43
C ALA A 307 -1.02 8.16 -5.59
N TRP A 308 -1.03 9.40 -6.08
CA TRP A 308 -0.53 10.53 -5.31
C TRP A 308 -1.31 10.72 -4.00
N ALA A 309 -2.63 10.65 -4.05
CA ALA A 309 -3.49 10.79 -2.86
C ALA A 309 -3.29 9.65 -1.85
N ALA A 310 -3.28 8.40 -2.32
CA ALA A 310 -3.03 7.21 -1.52
C ALA A 310 -1.64 7.24 -0.86
N PHE A 311 -0.61 7.66 -1.62
CA PHE A 311 0.76 7.74 -1.11
C PHE A 311 0.93 8.90 -0.12
N THR A 312 0.25 10.04 -0.31
CA THR A 312 0.24 11.14 0.65
C THR A 312 -0.25 10.66 2.03
N ALA A 313 -1.32 9.87 2.08
CA ALA A 313 -1.80 9.27 3.33
C ALA A 313 -0.83 8.21 3.89
N ALA A 314 -0.25 7.37 3.04
CA ALA A 314 0.72 6.37 3.46
C ALA A 314 2.01 6.99 4.02
N ARG A 315 2.50 8.09 3.43
CA ARG A 315 3.64 8.88 3.95
C ARG A 315 3.34 9.45 5.34
N ARG A 316 2.12 10.01 5.52
CA ARG A 316 1.68 10.49 6.84
C ARG A 316 1.74 9.38 7.89
N ILE A 317 1.28 8.18 7.56
CA ILE A 317 1.40 7.00 8.44
C ILE A 317 2.88 6.66 8.67
N GLY A 318 3.70 6.67 7.63
CA GLY A 318 5.14 6.43 7.72
C GLY A 318 5.84 7.34 8.72
N THR A 319 5.44 8.62 8.81
CA THR A 319 6.06 9.56 9.77
C THR A 319 5.83 9.14 11.21
N TRP A 320 4.63 8.75 11.60
CA TRP A 320 4.40 8.41 13.02
C TRP A 320 4.88 7.00 13.40
N ILE A 321 4.79 6.00 12.49
CA ILE A 321 5.32 4.68 12.81
C ILE A 321 6.86 4.67 12.82
N GLY A 322 7.51 5.50 11.99
CA GLY A 322 8.95 5.71 11.99
C GLY A 322 9.40 6.38 13.29
N ALA A 323 8.79 7.50 13.68
CA ALA A 323 9.10 8.18 14.93
C ALA A 323 8.88 7.29 16.16
N ALA A 324 7.83 6.46 16.17
CA ALA A 324 7.57 5.51 17.25
C ALA A 324 8.68 4.45 17.37
N ALA A 325 9.18 3.93 16.23
CA ALA A 325 10.26 2.95 16.20
C ALA A 325 11.59 3.57 16.70
N GLU A 326 11.94 4.79 16.26
CA GLU A 326 13.13 5.51 16.72
C GLU A 326 13.09 5.82 18.22
N GLY A 327 11.93 6.27 18.73
CA GLY A 327 11.74 6.54 20.16
C GLY A 327 11.85 5.30 21.05
N GLN A 328 11.60 4.09 20.52
CA GLN A 328 11.84 2.84 21.21
C GLN A 328 13.34 2.51 21.33
N VAL A 329 14.10 2.68 20.25
CA VAL A 329 15.55 2.44 20.22
C VAL A 329 16.24 3.35 21.24
N SER A 330 15.86 4.63 21.29
CA SER A 330 16.41 5.59 22.26
C SER A 330 16.14 5.22 23.72
N ARG A 331 14.98 4.60 24.02
CA ARG A 331 14.65 4.13 25.37
C ARG A 331 15.35 2.84 25.78
N GLN A 332 15.70 1.98 24.82
CA GLN A 332 16.40 0.72 25.07
C GLN A 332 17.91 0.90 25.22
N ASN A 333 18.45 2.01 24.68
CA ASN A 333 19.85 2.43 24.84
C ASN A 333 19.91 3.83 25.49
N PRO A 334 19.57 4.00 26.77
CA PRO A 334 19.85 5.24 27.48
C PRO A 334 21.37 5.35 27.54
N THR A 335 21.95 6.17 26.66
CA THR A 335 23.35 6.54 26.73
C THR A 335 23.59 7.13 28.10
N GLY A 336 24.49 6.43 28.89
CA GLY A 336 24.94 6.87 30.15
C GLY A 336 25.70 8.20 30.12
#